data_076dfd3fc79c760f79cd36f3f0d8e9a9
#
_entry.id   076dfd3fc79c760f79cd36f3f0d8e9a9
#
_cell.length_a   1.000
_cell.length_b   1.000
_cell.length_c   1.000
_cell.angle_alpha   90.00
_cell.angle_beta   90.00
_cell.angle_gamma   90.00
#
_symmetry.space_group_name_H-M   'P 1'
#
loop_
_entity.id
_entity.type
_entity.pdbx_description
1 polymer ?
#
loop_
_entity_poly.entity_id
_entity_poly.type
_entity_poly.pdbx_seq_one_letter_code
_entity_poly.pdbx_strand_id
1 'polypeptide(L)'
;MSAVTPFLWFDDAAEEAVTFYTALIPDSELVTIDRYPDEVPGMGGKVMHVHFRLAGRDYLGMDAGPQFPFTEAVSLYVACRDQAEVDRYWDALTADGGQEQPCGWLKDRWGLSWQIIPERLVELIRHPDPEVAHRAVQAMLRMRRIDLAALEAAVAGG
;
A
#
# COMPACT_ATOMS: atom_id res chain seq x y z
N MET A 1 -10.64 11.92 -14.28
CA MET A 1 -9.90 12.26 -13.03
C MET A 1 -10.89 12.79 -12.01
N SER A 2 -10.76 12.36 -10.74
CA SER A 2 -11.59 12.86 -9.63
C SER A 2 -11.23 14.32 -9.31
N ALA A 3 -12.18 15.10 -8.74
CA ALA A 3 -11.91 16.48 -8.31
C ALA A 3 -10.87 16.57 -7.18
N VAL A 4 -10.73 15.50 -6.40
CA VAL A 4 -9.69 15.35 -5.38
C VAL A 4 -8.92 14.07 -5.68
N THR A 5 -7.63 14.20 -5.95
CA THR A 5 -6.75 13.10 -6.39
C THR A 5 -5.50 13.09 -5.50
N PRO A 6 -5.12 11.95 -4.91
CA PRO A 6 -3.86 11.86 -4.16
C PRO A 6 -2.66 12.19 -5.05
N PHE A 7 -1.71 12.93 -4.51
CA PHE A 7 -0.47 13.28 -5.18
C PHE A 7 0.71 12.74 -4.36
N LEU A 8 1.56 11.91 -4.98
CA LEU A 8 2.69 11.28 -4.33
C LEU A 8 4.00 11.98 -4.70
N TRP A 9 4.80 12.31 -3.68
CA TRP A 9 6.10 12.92 -3.84
C TRP A 9 7.18 11.84 -3.71
N PHE A 10 7.93 11.58 -4.77
CA PHE A 10 9.08 10.68 -4.75
C PHE A 10 10.39 11.46 -4.77
N ASP A 11 11.44 10.87 -4.24
CA ASP A 11 12.79 11.44 -4.33
C ASP A 11 13.26 11.44 -5.80
N ASP A 12 13.42 10.26 -6.40
CA ASP A 12 13.87 10.08 -7.79
C ASP A 12 13.47 8.68 -8.32
N ALA A 13 12.26 8.23 -8.04
CA ALA A 13 11.82 6.87 -8.35
C ALA A 13 10.33 6.77 -8.76
N ALA A 14 9.70 7.88 -9.14
CA ALA A 14 8.27 7.91 -9.43
C ALA A 14 7.88 6.91 -10.53
N GLU A 15 8.63 6.86 -11.63
CA GLU A 15 8.33 5.94 -12.74
C GLU A 15 8.52 4.48 -12.35
N GLU A 16 9.61 4.16 -11.64
CA GLU A 16 9.88 2.79 -11.16
C GLU A 16 8.78 2.33 -10.21
N ALA A 17 8.43 3.16 -9.22
CA ALA A 17 7.40 2.87 -8.24
C ALA A 17 6.03 2.67 -8.90
N VAL A 18 5.62 3.58 -9.78
CA VAL A 18 4.33 3.51 -10.47
C VAL A 18 4.25 2.30 -11.40
N THR A 19 5.34 1.99 -12.11
CA THR A 19 5.41 0.78 -12.96
C THR A 19 5.24 -0.48 -12.11
N PHE A 20 5.89 -0.55 -10.96
CA PHE A 20 5.74 -1.66 -10.03
C PHE A 20 4.30 -1.75 -9.48
N TYR A 21 3.72 -0.65 -9.01
CA TYR A 21 2.37 -0.66 -8.44
C TYR A 21 1.31 -1.06 -9.47
N THR A 22 1.40 -0.54 -10.68
CA THR A 22 0.45 -0.86 -11.75
C THR A 22 0.57 -2.29 -12.26
N ALA A 23 1.73 -2.89 -12.16
CA ALA A 23 1.92 -4.31 -12.45
C ALA A 23 1.42 -5.23 -11.33
N LEU A 24 1.48 -4.78 -10.07
CA LEU A 24 1.10 -5.56 -8.90
C LEU A 24 -0.41 -5.54 -8.63
N ILE A 25 -1.04 -4.37 -8.72
CA ILE A 25 -2.45 -4.15 -8.38
C ILE A 25 -3.33 -4.35 -9.63
N PRO A 26 -4.33 -5.23 -9.62
CA PRO A 26 -5.29 -5.39 -10.73
C PRO A 26 -6.03 -4.10 -11.07
N ASP A 27 -6.54 -4.00 -12.30
CA ASP A 27 -7.25 -2.83 -12.83
C ASP A 27 -6.47 -1.51 -12.67
N SER A 28 -5.18 -1.60 -12.93
CA SER A 28 -4.22 -0.50 -12.76
C SER A 28 -3.48 -0.23 -14.05
N GLU A 29 -3.14 1.03 -14.29
CA GLU A 29 -2.42 1.45 -15.48
C GLU A 29 -1.61 2.74 -15.24
N LEU A 30 -0.49 2.86 -15.93
CA LEU A 30 0.21 4.12 -16.10
C LEU A 30 -0.46 4.86 -17.26
N VAL A 31 -1.01 6.06 -17.01
CA VAL A 31 -1.79 6.83 -17.98
C VAL A 31 -0.89 7.79 -18.77
N THR A 32 -0.12 8.64 -18.09
CA THR A 32 0.83 9.59 -18.71
C THR A 32 2.05 9.79 -17.83
N ILE A 33 3.18 10.08 -18.47
CA ILE A 33 4.40 10.61 -17.83
C ILE A 33 4.85 11.84 -18.58
N ASP A 34 4.96 12.96 -17.87
CA ASP A 34 5.61 14.17 -18.35
C ASP A 34 6.95 14.34 -17.63
N ARG A 35 7.99 14.75 -18.36
CA ARG A 35 9.35 14.90 -17.82
C ARG A 35 9.78 16.35 -17.79
N TYR A 36 10.66 16.66 -16.85
CA TYR A 36 11.34 17.95 -16.88
C TYR A 36 12.19 18.07 -18.16
N PRO A 37 12.22 19.26 -18.81
CA PRO A 37 13.16 19.54 -19.87
C PRO A 37 14.60 19.28 -19.42
N ASP A 38 15.45 18.81 -20.32
CA ASP A 38 16.84 18.44 -20.02
C ASP A 38 17.67 19.60 -19.46
N GLU A 39 17.29 20.83 -19.81
CA GLU A 39 17.96 22.05 -19.39
C GLU A 39 17.67 22.44 -17.93
N VAL A 40 16.71 21.80 -17.26
CA VAL A 40 16.38 22.11 -15.85
C VAL A 40 17.47 21.55 -14.92
N PRO A 41 18.24 22.42 -14.23
CA PRO A 41 19.37 21.96 -13.42
C PRO A 41 18.96 20.95 -12.34
N GLY A 42 19.58 19.76 -12.35
CA GLY A 42 19.34 18.69 -11.38
C GLY A 42 18.01 17.94 -11.51
N MET A 43 17.16 18.35 -12.46
CA MET A 43 15.84 17.74 -12.70
C MET A 43 15.66 17.21 -14.12
N GLY A 44 16.53 17.56 -15.07
CA GLY A 44 16.40 17.18 -16.47
C GLY A 44 16.15 15.68 -16.65
N GLY A 45 15.13 15.31 -17.41
CA GLY A 45 14.70 13.95 -17.68
C GLY A 45 13.92 13.24 -16.57
N LYS A 46 13.90 13.77 -15.33
CA LYS A 46 13.11 13.22 -14.22
C LYS A 46 11.61 13.40 -14.44
N VAL A 47 10.82 12.63 -13.72
CA VAL A 47 9.35 12.70 -13.80
C VAL A 47 8.86 14.01 -13.19
N MET A 48 8.40 14.94 -14.04
CA MET A 48 7.75 16.17 -13.60
C MET A 48 6.33 15.92 -13.13
N HIS A 49 5.63 15.00 -13.82
CA HIS A 49 4.27 14.63 -13.49
C HIS A 49 3.97 13.22 -14.02
N VAL A 50 3.44 12.37 -13.19
CA VAL A 50 2.93 11.07 -13.59
C VAL A 50 1.46 10.94 -13.19
N HIS A 51 0.61 10.51 -14.13
CA HIS A 51 -0.77 10.12 -13.87
C HIS A 51 -0.89 8.60 -14.02
N PHE A 52 -1.43 7.97 -13.01
CA PHE A 52 -1.66 6.52 -13.00
C PHE A 52 -2.95 6.17 -12.27
N ARG A 53 -3.42 4.95 -12.49
CA ARG A 53 -4.57 4.38 -11.77
C ARG A 53 -4.16 3.15 -10.99
N LEU A 54 -4.69 3.01 -9.79
CA LEU A 54 -4.61 1.80 -8.98
C LEU A 54 -6.02 1.36 -8.64
N ALA A 55 -6.39 0.13 -9.04
CA ALA A 55 -7.74 -0.42 -8.88
C ALA A 55 -8.82 0.58 -9.35
N GLY A 56 -8.62 1.16 -10.53
CA GLY A 56 -9.53 2.14 -11.14
C GLY A 56 -9.55 3.55 -10.54
N ARG A 57 -8.75 3.84 -9.50
CA ARG A 57 -8.65 5.17 -8.88
C ARG A 57 -7.45 5.94 -9.39
N ASP A 58 -7.67 7.21 -9.70
CA ASP A 58 -6.61 8.11 -10.16
C ASP A 58 -5.65 8.51 -9.03
N TYR A 59 -4.38 8.56 -9.36
CA TYR A 59 -3.27 9.08 -8.57
C TYR A 59 -2.38 9.93 -9.44
N LEU A 60 -1.70 10.88 -8.82
CA LEU A 60 -0.67 11.69 -9.43
C LEU A 60 0.63 11.52 -8.64
N GLY A 61 1.76 11.84 -9.26
CA GLY A 61 3.06 11.84 -8.60
C GLY A 61 4.11 12.62 -9.36
N MET A 62 5.26 12.80 -8.72
CA MET A 62 6.44 13.48 -9.30
C MET A 62 7.73 13.02 -8.64
N ASP A 63 8.85 13.27 -9.30
CA ASP A 63 10.18 13.27 -8.69
C ASP A 63 10.54 14.71 -8.31
N ALA A 64 10.83 14.94 -7.03
CA ALA A 64 11.15 16.30 -6.58
C ALA A 64 12.16 16.35 -5.42
N GLY A 65 12.93 15.27 -5.22
CA GLY A 65 14.01 15.20 -4.24
C GLY A 65 13.56 14.75 -2.84
N PRO A 66 14.51 14.60 -1.91
CA PRO A 66 14.31 13.91 -0.62
C PRO A 66 13.68 14.77 0.48
N GLN A 67 13.21 15.99 0.17
CA GLN A 67 12.75 16.93 1.20
C GLN A 67 11.52 16.44 1.97
N PHE A 68 10.64 15.67 1.32
CA PHE A 68 9.39 15.19 1.91
C PHE A 68 9.27 13.67 1.80
N PRO A 69 9.89 12.92 2.73
CA PRO A 69 9.75 11.46 2.76
C PRO A 69 8.31 11.06 3.11
N PHE A 70 7.88 9.91 2.61
CA PHE A 70 6.62 9.31 3.03
C PHE A 70 6.62 9.00 4.53
N THR A 71 5.46 9.10 5.14
CA THR A 71 5.24 8.75 6.55
C THR A 71 4.00 7.88 6.67
N GLU A 72 3.83 7.21 7.81
CA GLU A 72 2.67 6.37 8.12
C GLU A 72 1.37 7.15 8.30
N ALA A 73 1.42 8.49 8.31
CA ALA A 73 0.22 9.33 8.42
C ALA A 73 -0.73 9.18 7.23
N VAL A 74 -0.19 8.71 6.08
CA VAL A 74 -0.98 8.33 4.90
C VAL A 74 -0.55 6.94 4.47
N SER A 75 -1.50 6.07 4.18
CA SER A 75 -1.25 4.72 3.70
C SER A 75 -2.27 4.33 2.63
N LEU A 76 -1.87 3.42 1.74
CA LEU A 76 -2.77 2.79 0.80
C LEU A 76 -3.31 1.50 1.40
N TYR A 77 -4.64 1.40 1.47
CA TYR A 77 -5.33 0.24 2.03
C TYR A 77 -5.71 -0.74 0.91
N VAL A 78 -5.27 -1.98 1.04
CA VAL A 78 -5.60 -3.07 0.11
C VAL A 78 -6.48 -4.08 0.85
N ALA A 79 -7.74 -4.17 0.43
CA ALA A 79 -8.65 -5.22 0.89
C ALA A 79 -8.31 -6.53 0.16
N CYS A 80 -7.99 -7.59 0.90
CA CYS A 80 -7.64 -8.91 0.37
C CYS A 80 -8.79 -9.90 0.62
N ARG A 81 -9.13 -10.69 -0.41
CA ARG A 81 -10.20 -11.69 -0.33
C ARG A 81 -9.79 -12.93 0.48
N ASP A 82 -8.52 -13.30 0.41
CA ASP A 82 -7.98 -14.52 0.99
C ASP A 82 -6.51 -14.39 1.39
N GLN A 83 -5.95 -15.44 1.98
CA GLN A 83 -4.55 -15.50 2.40
C GLN A 83 -3.58 -15.40 1.22
N ALA A 84 -3.93 -15.95 0.07
CA ALA A 84 -3.05 -15.92 -1.08
C ALA A 84 -2.86 -14.49 -1.62
N GLU A 85 -3.91 -13.66 -1.58
CA GLU A 85 -3.78 -12.22 -1.89
C GLU A 85 -2.96 -11.48 -0.84
N VAL A 86 -3.18 -11.75 0.45
CA VAL A 86 -2.37 -11.17 1.54
C VAL A 86 -0.89 -11.48 1.29
N ASP A 87 -0.57 -12.75 1.07
CA ASP A 87 0.82 -13.20 0.89
C ASP A 87 1.45 -12.57 -0.36
N ARG A 88 0.73 -12.55 -1.47
CA ARG A 88 1.21 -11.95 -2.72
C ARG A 88 1.57 -10.47 -2.57
N TYR A 89 0.69 -9.67 -1.97
CA TYR A 89 0.95 -8.24 -1.77
C TYR A 89 2.05 -8.01 -0.73
N TRP A 90 2.00 -8.77 0.37
CA TRP A 90 2.99 -8.65 1.42
C TRP A 90 4.40 -8.94 0.92
N ASP A 91 4.59 -10.08 0.26
CA ASP A 91 5.89 -10.49 -0.24
C ASP A 91 6.43 -9.52 -1.29
N ALA A 92 5.59 -9.05 -2.22
CA ALA A 92 6.00 -8.13 -3.26
C ALA A 92 6.37 -6.74 -2.71
N LEU A 93 5.59 -6.21 -1.77
CA LEU A 93 5.79 -4.86 -1.23
C LEU A 93 6.90 -4.79 -0.17
N THR A 94 7.19 -5.90 0.54
CA THR A 94 8.30 -5.94 1.50
C THR A 94 9.63 -6.33 0.88
N ALA A 95 9.64 -6.77 -0.38
CA ALA A 95 10.87 -7.09 -1.10
C ALA A 95 11.78 -5.87 -1.29
N ASP A 96 13.06 -6.13 -1.53
CA ASP A 96 14.06 -5.15 -1.97
C ASP A 96 14.21 -3.90 -1.07
N GLY A 97 14.04 -4.07 0.22
CA GLY A 97 14.21 -2.98 1.20
C GLY A 97 12.91 -2.49 1.84
N GLY A 98 11.77 -3.07 1.49
CA GLY A 98 10.52 -2.84 2.21
C GLY A 98 10.60 -3.32 3.67
N GLN A 99 9.67 -2.85 4.49
CA GLN A 99 9.69 -3.08 5.94
C GLN A 99 8.34 -3.56 6.44
N GLU A 100 8.35 -4.71 7.09
CA GLU A 100 7.16 -5.22 7.79
C GLU A 100 6.86 -4.38 9.05
N GLN A 101 5.59 -4.06 9.23
CA GLN A 101 5.09 -3.39 10.43
C GLN A 101 3.95 -4.21 11.09
N PRO A 102 3.56 -3.91 12.34
CA PRO A 102 2.48 -4.62 13.02
C PRO A 102 1.12 -4.47 12.34
N CYS A 103 0.22 -5.44 12.59
CA CYS A 103 -1.21 -5.35 12.28
C CYS A 103 -1.55 -5.21 10.79
N GLY A 104 -0.79 -5.85 9.91
CA GLY A 104 -1.03 -5.80 8.46
C GLY A 104 -0.47 -4.57 7.77
N TRP A 105 0.30 -3.73 8.47
CA TRP A 105 0.99 -2.59 7.90
C TRP A 105 2.37 -2.98 7.38
N LEU A 106 2.82 -2.26 6.37
CA LEU A 106 4.18 -2.35 5.84
C LEU A 106 4.58 -1.02 5.18
N LYS A 107 5.87 -0.84 4.95
CA LYS A 107 6.41 0.15 4.01
C LYS A 107 7.02 -0.57 2.83
N ASP A 108 6.82 -0.04 1.64
CA ASP A 108 7.55 -0.51 0.48
C ASP A 108 8.98 0.07 0.42
N ARG A 109 9.75 -0.35 -0.58
CA ARG A 109 11.15 0.08 -0.75
C ARG A 109 11.30 1.59 -1.00
N TRP A 110 10.26 2.30 -1.40
CA TRP A 110 10.24 3.76 -1.55
C TRP A 110 9.71 4.49 -0.31
N GLY A 111 9.34 3.73 0.72
CA GLY A 111 8.87 4.26 2.01
C GLY A 111 7.37 4.54 2.08
N LEU A 112 6.61 4.32 1.01
CA LEU A 112 5.15 4.47 1.03
C LEU A 112 4.53 3.39 1.92
N SER A 113 3.63 3.79 2.79
CA SER A 113 2.93 2.91 3.73
C SER A 113 1.72 2.25 3.09
N TRP A 114 1.56 0.96 3.38
CA TRP A 114 0.45 0.14 2.92
C TRP A 114 -0.18 -0.61 4.09
N GLN A 115 -1.47 -0.90 3.96
CA GLN A 115 -2.20 -1.80 4.85
C GLN A 115 -2.72 -2.97 4.00
N ILE A 116 -2.28 -4.18 4.31
CA ILE A 116 -2.67 -5.41 3.61
C ILE A 116 -3.62 -6.17 4.52
N ILE A 117 -4.90 -5.97 4.30
CA ILE A 117 -5.94 -6.35 5.26
C ILE A 117 -6.94 -7.31 4.59
N PRO A 118 -7.04 -8.56 5.06
CA PRO A 118 -8.09 -9.44 4.58
C PRO A 118 -9.47 -8.97 5.06
N GLU A 119 -10.46 -9.03 4.18
CA GLU A 119 -11.85 -8.63 4.47
C GLU A 119 -12.39 -9.37 5.69
N ARG A 120 -12.01 -10.63 5.86
CA ARG A 120 -12.40 -11.46 7.01
C ARG A 120 -11.95 -10.89 8.36
N LEU A 121 -10.78 -10.24 8.43
CA LEU A 121 -10.36 -9.56 9.67
C LEU A 121 -11.34 -8.44 10.04
N VAL A 122 -11.78 -7.65 9.03
CA VAL A 122 -12.72 -6.56 9.26
C VAL A 122 -14.08 -7.07 9.74
N GLU A 123 -14.56 -8.19 9.17
CA GLU A 123 -15.79 -8.86 9.61
C GLU A 123 -15.70 -9.30 11.06
N LEU A 124 -14.58 -9.93 11.43
CA LEU A 124 -14.37 -10.44 12.80
C LEU A 124 -14.23 -9.31 13.84
N ILE A 125 -13.55 -8.21 13.50
CA ILE A 125 -13.45 -7.05 14.39
C ILE A 125 -14.81 -6.37 14.59
N ARG A 126 -15.69 -6.45 13.60
CA ARG A 126 -17.07 -5.92 13.65
C ARG A 126 -18.11 -6.94 14.05
N HIS A 127 -17.69 -8.09 14.54
CA HIS A 127 -18.61 -9.16 14.91
C HIS A 127 -19.58 -8.69 16.00
N PRO A 128 -20.90 -9.04 15.92
CA PRO A 128 -21.91 -8.64 16.90
C PRO A 128 -21.66 -9.19 18.30
N ASP A 129 -21.00 -10.34 18.41
CA ASP A 129 -20.51 -10.86 19.68
C ASP A 129 -19.20 -10.15 20.06
N PRO A 130 -19.19 -9.37 21.18
CA PRO A 130 -18.01 -8.60 21.59
C PRO A 130 -16.83 -9.49 21.99
N GLU A 131 -17.04 -10.72 22.42
CA GLU A 131 -15.97 -11.65 22.77
C GLU A 131 -15.23 -12.13 21.52
N VAL A 132 -15.94 -12.38 20.44
CA VAL A 132 -15.34 -12.71 19.14
C VAL A 132 -14.54 -11.52 18.62
N ALA A 133 -15.13 -10.33 18.63
CA ALA A 133 -14.46 -9.10 18.19
C ALA A 133 -13.20 -8.82 19.02
N HIS A 134 -13.28 -8.98 20.34
CA HIS A 134 -12.13 -8.81 21.23
C HIS A 134 -11.00 -9.79 20.91
N ARG A 135 -11.30 -11.09 20.74
CA ARG A 135 -10.29 -12.10 20.39
C ARG A 135 -9.64 -11.82 19.03
N ALA A 136 -10.44 -11.39 18.05
CA ALA A 136 -9.90 -11.00 16.74
C ALA A 136 -8.90 -9.84 16.84
N VAL A 137 -9.23 -8.79 17.59
CA VAL A 137 -8.33 -7.65 17.82
C VAL A 137 -7.06 -8.10 18.56
N GLN A 138 -7.19 -8.92 19.61
CA GLN A 138 -6.02 -9.42 20.35
C GLN A 138 -5.11 -10.29 19.49
N ALA A 139 -5.67 -11.09 18.59
CA ALA A 139 -4.88 -11.88 17.64
C ALA A 139 -4.17 -10.98 16.64
N MET A 140 -4.87 -10.03 16.01
CA MET A 140 -4.30 -9.06 15.07
C MET A 140 -3.11 -8.29 15.67
N LEU A 141 -3.24 -7.81 16.92
CA LEU A 141 -2.18 -7.02 17.59
C LEU A 141 -0.86 -7.79 17.79
N ARG A 142 -0.87 -9.12 17.65
CA ARG A 142 0.32 -9.98 17.75
C ARG A 142 0.93 -10.30 16.39
N MET A 143 0.27 -9.92 15.30
CA MET A 143 0.69 -10.23 13.93
C MET A 143 1.42 -9.05 13.29
N ARG A 144 2.30 -9.35 12.35
CA ARG A 144 2.77 -8.43 11.32
C ARG A 144 1.94 -8.66 10.06
N ARG A 145 2.30 -9.65 9.25
CA ARG A 145 1.40 -10.17 8.21
C ARG A 145 0.18 -10.80 8.89
N ILE A 146 -1.00 -10.50 8.41
CA ILE A 146 -2.22 -11.14 8.91
C ILE A 146 -2.27 -12.58 8.42
N ASP A 147 -2.42 -13.51 9.37
CA ASP A 147 -2.61 -14.94 9.15
C ASP A 147 -4.06 -15.30 9.44
N LEU A 148 -4.82 -15.59 8.39
CA LEU A 148 -6.25 -15.92 8.52
C LEU A 148 -6.50 -17.20 9.29
N ALA A 149 -5.64 -18.22 9.16
CA ALA A 149 -5.81 -19.48 9.89
C ALA A 149 -5.61 -19.27 11.40
N ALA A 150 -4.57 -18.52 11.77
CA ALA A 150 -4.32 -18.17 13.16
C ALA A 150 -5.42 -17.26 13.74
N LEU A 151 -5.96 -16.34 12.93
CA LEU A 151 -7.05 -15.46 13.30
C LEU A 151 -8.34 -16.27 13.58
N GLU A 152 -8.72 -17.19 12.69
CA GLU A 152 -9.89 -18.05 12.86
C GLU A 152 -9.74 -18.98 14.09
N ALA A 153 -8.56 -19.55 14.30
CA ALA A 153 -8.28 -20.36 15.48
C ALA A 153 -8.44 -19.56 16.78
N ALA A 154 -7.97 -18.30 16.79
CA ALA A 154 -8.10 -17.45 17.98
C ALA A 154 -9.56 -17.11 18.33
N VAL A 155 -10.42 -16.90 17.33
CA VAL A 155 -11.84 -16.59 17.57
C VAL A 155 -12.68 -17.83 17.88
N ALA A 156 -12.27 -19.02 17.40
CA ALA A 156 -12.95 -20.28 17.68
C ALA A 156 -12.63 -20.87 19.06
N GLY A 157 -11.49 -20.50 19.66
CA GLY A 157 -10.95 -21.09 20.88
C GLY A 157 -11.49 -20.48 22.18
N GLY A 158 -12.80 -20.19 22.24
CA GLY A 158 -13.50 -19.72 23.43
C GLY A 158 -14.37 -20.80 24.03
#